data_60e3d824e41c7dfbffb33f82461141aa
#
_entry.id   60e3d824e41c7dfbffb33f82461141aa
#
_cell.length_a   1.000
_cell.length_b   1.000
_cell.length_c   1.000
_cell.angle_alpha   90.00
_cell.angle_beta   90.00
_cell.angle_gamma   90.00
#
_symmetry.space_group_name_H-M   'P 1'
#
loop_
_entity.id
_entity.type
_entity.pdbx_description
1 polymer ?
#
loop_
_entity_poly.entity_id
_entity_poly.type
_entity_poly.pdbx_seq_one_letter_code
_entity_poly.pdbx_strand_id
1 'polypeptide(L)'
;MKTTLLTPETDENAVKTAAELIRAGEVVGMPTETVYGLAANALNGEAVKKIFLAKGRPQDNPLIVHIADFDRIYDLCPAVPPQAKLLADAFWPGPLTMIVPKGDCIPDEVSCGLDTVG
;
A
#
# COMPACT_ATOMS: atom_id res chain seq x y z
N MET A 1 -7.40 -23.34 0.40
CA MET A 1 -7.15 -22.03 -0.26
C MET A 1 -6.63 -22.26 -1.68
N LYS A 2 -7.15 -21.54 -2.64
CA LYS A 2 -6.68 -21.63 -4.03
C LYS A 2 -5.89 -20.36 -4.36
N THR A 3 -4.64 -20.53 -4.78
CA THR A 3 -3.79 -19.43 -5.21
C THR A 3 -3.73 -19.40 -6.75
N THR A 4 -3.92 -18.25 -7.32
CA THR A 4 -3.79 -18.02 -8.76
C THR A 4 -2.45 -17.32 -9.02
N LEU A 5 -1.65 -17.87 -9.91
CA LEU A 5 -0.42 -17.24 -10.38
C LEU A 5 -0.75 -16.33 -11.57
N LEU A 6 -0.40 -15.07 -11.47
CA LEU A 6 -0.52 -14.09 -12.55
C LEU A 6 0.88 -13.79 -13.11
N THR A 7 1.01 -13.85 -14.42
CA THR A 7 2.31 -13.70 -15.11
C THR A 7 2.22 -12.54 -16.12
N PRO A 8 2.54 -11.30 -15.73
CA PRO A 8 2.37 -10.12 -16.60
C PRO A 8 3.10 -10.22 -17.94
N GLU A 9 4.20 -10.95 -18.01
CA GLU A 9 4.98 -11.13 -19.24
C GLU A 9 4.23 -11.93 -20.31
N THR A 10 3.30 -12.79 -19.90
CA THR A 10 2.56 -13.69 -20.81
C THR A 10 1.04 -13.44 -20.82
N ASP A 11 0.54 -12.69 -19.85
CA ASP A 11 -0.88 -12.36 -19.70
C ASP A 11 -1.07 -10.84 -19.58
N GLU A 12 -1.53 -10.24 -20.67
CA GLU A 12 -1.79 -8.79 -20.74
C GLU A 12 -2.84 -8.30 -19.73
N ASN A 13 -3.69 -9.19 -19.20
CA ASN A 13 -4.70 -8.86 -18.21
C ASN A 13 -4.24 -9.08 -16.75
N ALA A 14 -3.03 -9.58 -16.52
CA ALA A 14 -2.57 -9.93 -15.18
C ALA A 14 -2.65 -8.75 -14.20
N VAL A 15 -2.17 -7.57 -14.61
CA VAL A 15 -2.18 -6.36 -13.76
C VAL A 15 -3.62 -5.90 -13.49
N LYS A 16 -4.48 -5.95 -14.49
CA LYS A 16 -5.91 -5.62 -14.34
C LYS A 16 -6.58 -6.56 -13.36
N THR A 17 -6.35 -7.86 -13.49
CA THR A 17 -6.89 -8.88 -12.59
C THR A 17 -6.40 -8.66 -11.16
N ALA A 18 -5.12 -8.38 -10.96
CA ALA A 18 -4.56 -8.06 -9.65
C ALA A 18 -5.23 -6.82 -9.04
N ALA A 19 -5.42 -5.77 -9.84
CA ALA A 19 -6.08 -4.55 -9.38
C ALA A 19 -7.55 -4.80 -8.97
N GLU A 20 -8.26 -5.63 -9.71
CA GLU A 20 -9.64 -6.01 -9.38
C GLU A 20 -9.70 -6.80 -8.07
N LEU A 21 -8.75 -7.70 -7.82
CA LEU A 21 -8.64 -8.43 -6.56
C LEU A 21 -8.38 -7.46 -5.38
N ILE A 22 -7.48 -6.52 -5.55
CA ILE A 22 -7.22 -5.49 -4.52
C ILE A 22 -8.50 -4.69 -4.23
N ARG A 23 -9.23 -4.24 -5.25
CA ARG A 23 -10.50 -3.51 -5.08
C ARG A 23 -11.57 -4.36 -4.40
N ALA A 24 -11.55 -5.67 -4.63
CA ALA A 24 -12.48 -6.61 -3.99
C ALA A 24 -12.13 -6.91 -2.53
N GLY A 25 -11.04 -6.36 -2.00
CA GLY A 25 -10.61 -6.59 -0.62
C GLY A 25 -9.78 -7.84 -0.45
N GLU A 26 -9.21 -8.36 -1.52
CA GLU A 26 -8.33 -9.52 -1.48
C GLU A 26 -6.86 -9.10 -1.34
N VAL A 27 -6.01 -10.08 -1.01
CA VAL A 27 -4.56 -9.90 -0.86
C VAL A 27 -3.87 -10.43 -2.11
N VAL A 28 -2.90 -9.66 -2.61
CA VAL A 28 -2.11 -10.03 -3.80
C VAL A 28 -0.63 -9.99 -3.44
N GLY A 29 0.10 -11.06 -3.78
CA GLY A 29 1.57 -11.05 -3.75
C GLY A 29 2.08 -10.28 -4.96
N MET A 30 2.94 -9.29 -4.73
CA MET A 30 3.47 -8.46 -5.80
C MET A 30 4.98 -8.27 -5.67
N PRO A 31 5.70 -8.11 -6.79
CA PRO A 31 7.13 -7.83 -6.75
C PRO A 31 7.39 -6.42 -6.22
N THR A 32 8.51 -6.26 -5.51
CA THR A 32 9.01 -4.97 -5.05
C THR A 32 10.48 -4.81 -5.49
N GLU A 33 11.11 -3.71 -5.09
CA GLU A 33 12.54 -3.47 -5.39
C GLU A 33 13.48 -4.46 -4.66
N THR A 34 12.97 -5.17 -3.67
CA THR A 34 13.77 -6.13 -2.89
C THR A 34 13.21 -7.55 -2.99
N VAL A 35 12.07 -7.80 -2.33
CA VAL A 35 11.43 -9.13 -2.23
C VAL A 35 9.96 -9.02 -2.59
N TYR A 36 9.30 -10.14 -2.85
CA TYR A 36 7.84 -10.14 -3.00
C TYR A 36 7.17 -9.73 -1.69
N GLY A 37 6.17 -8.85 -1.80
CA GLY A 37 5.37 -8.39 -0.69
C GLY A 37 3.90 -8.76 -0.84
N LEU A 38 3.17 -8.80 0.27
CA LEU A 38 1.72 -8.90 0.26
C LEU A 38 1.13 -7.49 0.20
N ALA A 39 0.21 -7.29 -0.72
CA ALA A 39 -0.49 -6.02 -0.91
C ALA A 39 -1.99 -6.19 -0.72
N ALA A 40 -2.62 -5.17 -0.17
CA ALA A 40 -4.06 -5.06 -0.02
C ALA A 40 -4.48 -3.60 -0.20
N ASN A 41 -5.78 -3.35 -0.31
CA ASN A 41 -6.30 -1.99 -0.37
C ASN A 41 -6.09 -1.27 0.98
N ALA A 42 -5.22 -0.27 0.99
CA ALA A 42 -4.89 0.50 2.18
C ALA A 42 -6.09 1.26 2.78
N LEU A 43 -7.13 1.51 2.00
CA LEU A 43 -8.36 2.19 2.44
C LEU A 43 -9.40 1.22 3.03
N ASN A 44 -9.10 -0.07 3.06
CA ASN A 44 -9.99 -1.11 3.56
C ASN A 44 -9.34 -1.86 4.71
N GLY A 45 -9.72 -1.52 5.96
CA GLY A 45 -9.14 -2.11 7.16
C GLY A 45 -9.28 -3.63 7.25
N GLU A 46 -10.40 -4.18 6.76
CA GLU A 46 -10.60 -5.63 6.75
C GLU A 46 -9.65 -6.33 5.78
N ALA A 47 -9.38 -5.72 4.61
CA ALA A 47 -8.39 -6.23 3.67
C ALA A 47 -6.98 -6.18 4.27
N VAL A 48 -6.65 -5.10 4.97
CA VAL A 48 -5.35 -4.93 5.64
C VAL A 48 -5.14 -6.00 6.72
N LYS A 49 -6.16 -6.33 7.50
CA LYS A 49 -6.10 -7.42 8.49
C LYS A 49 -5.71 -8.76 7.87
N LYS A 50 -6.12 -9.03 6.65
CA LYS A 50 -5.75 -10.27 5.94
C LYS A 50 -4.25 -10.41 5.75
N ILE A 51 -3.52 -9.29 5.57
CA ILE A 51 -2.05 -9.32 5.47
C ILE A 51 -1.43 -9.83 6.76
N PHE A 52 -1.85 -9.28 7.91
CA PHE A 52 -1.33 -9.70 9.21
C PHE A 52 -1.67 -11.17 9.51
N LEU A 53 -2.89 -11.60 9.19
CA LEU A 53 -3.31 -13.00 9.36
C LEU A 53 -2.47 -13.92 8.48
N ALA A 54 -2.26 -13.58 7.21
CA ALA A 54 -1.49 -14.41 6.29
C ALA A 54 -0.03 -14.55 6.70
N LYS A 55 0.55 -13.50 7.29
CA LYS A 55 1.94 -13.50 7.78
C LYS A 55 2.07 -14.07 9.19
N GLY A 56 0.98 -14.25 9.91
CA GLY A 56 1.01 -14.68 11.31
C GLY A 56 1.73 -13.69 12.23
N ARG A 57 1.68 -12.39 11.91
CA ARG A 57 2.38 -11.34 12.67
C ARG A 57 1.39 -10.45 13.41
N PRO A 58 1.76 -9.92 14.60
CA PRO A 58 0.89 -9.01 15.33
C PRO A 58 0.72 -7.68 14.61
N GLN A 59 -0.40 -6.99 14.86
CA GLN A 59 -0.71 -5.68 14.29
C GLN A 59 -0.05 -4.55 15.11
N ASP A 60 1.25 -4.64 15.33
CA ASP A 60 2.03 -3.68 16.12
C ASP A 60 3.08 -2.92 15.29
N ASN A 61 3.22 -3.31 14.02
CA ASN A 61 4.20 -2.73 13.11
C ASN A 61 3.47 -2.16 11.89
N PRO A 62 3.45 -0.82 11.73
CA PRO A 62 2.72 -0.17 10.64
C PRO A 62 3.11 -0.68 9.26
N LEU A 63 2.14 -0.66 8.35
CA LEU A 63 2.35 -0.96 6.94
C LEU A 63 2.61 0.33 6.17
N ILE A 64 3.35 0.21 5.07
CA ILE A 64 3.66 1.32 4.17
C ILE A 64 2.61 1.37 3.08
N VAL A 65 2.04 2.55 2.84
CA VAL A 65 1.10 2.79 1.75
C VAL A 65 1.87 3.13 0.47
N HIS A 66 1.58 2.40 -0.59
CA HIS A 66 2.14 2.65 -1.92
C HIS A 66 1.15 3.45 -2.76
N ILE A 67 1.63 4.47 -3.44
CA ILE A 67 0.82 5.29 -4.36
C ILE A 67 1.51 5.34 -5.73
N ALA A 68 0.70 5.46 -6.80
CA ALA A 68 1.21 5.52 -8.17
C ALA A 68 1.55 6.95 -8.60
N ASP A 69 0.87 7.94 -8.04
CA ASP A 69 1.03 9.37 -8.35
C ASP A 69 1.21 10.17 -7.08
N PHE A 70 2.08 11.19 -7.11
CA PHE A 70 2.28 12.09 -5.97
C PHE A 70 0.96 12.74 -5.52
N ASP A 71 0.09 13.12 -6.46
CA ASP A 71 -1.16 13.82 -6.15
C ASP A 71 -2.09 13.01 -5.23
N ARG A 72 -1.93 11.70 -5.18
CA ARG A 72 -2.71 10.85 -4.26
C ARG A 72 -2.40 11.13 -2.78
N ILE A 73 -1.24 11.72 -2.49
CA ILE A 73 -0.88 12.05 -1.11
C ILE A 73 -1.86 13.06 -0.49
N TYR A 74 -2.44 13.95 -1.30
CA TYR A 74 -3.41 14.95 -0.83
C TYR A 74 -4.73 14.33 -0.38
N ASP A 75 -5.08 13.16 -0.89
CA ASP A 75 -6.25 12.40 -0.44
C ASP A 75 -5.98 11.69 0.90
N LEU A 76 -4.73 11.38 1.19
CA LEU A 76 -4.30 10.52 2.31
C LEU A 76 -3.78 11.31 3.51
N CYS A 77 -3.36 12.56 3.28
CA CYS A 77 -2.71 13.40 4.29
C CYS A 77 -3.41 14.76 4.36
N PRO A 78 -3.85 15.22 5.55
CA PRO A 78 -4.56 16.49 5.70
C PRO A 78 -3.66 17.72 5.50
N ALA A 79 -2.35 17.57 5.70
CA ALA A 79 -1.39 18.65 5.58
C ALA A 79 -0.07 18.11 5.00
N VAL A 80 0.11 18.30 3.69
CA VAL A 80 1.33 17.88 2.98
C VAL A 80 2.38 18.97 3.09
N PRO A 81 3.52 18.74 3.78
CA PRO A 81 4.56 19.74 3.87
C PRO A 81 5.23 19.98 2.51
N PRO A 82 5.69 21.22 2.21
CA PRO A 82 6.35 21.53 0.94
C PRO A 82 7.56 20.64 0.63
N GLN A 83 8.29 20.21 1.66
CA GLN A 83 9.44 19.32 1.53
C GLN A 83 9.06 17.97 0.90
N ALA A 84 7.84 17.50 1.11
CA ALA A 84 7.37 16.23 0.54
C ALA A 84 7.40 16.26 -0.99
N LYS A 85 6.95 17.37 -1.60
CA LYS A 85 6.98 17.53 -3.06
C LYS A 85 8.40 17.58 -3.60
N LEU A 86 9.31 18.28 -2.92
CA LEU A 86 10.72 18.36 -3.30
C LEU A 86 11.39 16.98 -3.27
N LEU A 87 11.13 16.20 -2.22
CA LEU A 87 11.68 14.85 -2.09
C LEU A 87 11.08 13.90 -3.11
N ALA A 88 9.78 13.97 -3.35
CA ALA A 88 9.13 13.15 -4.36
C ALA A 88 9.66 13.45 -5.77
N ASP A 89 9.83 14.72 -6.13
CA ASP A 89 10.36 15.10 -7.44
C ASP A 89 11.79 14.60 -7.65
N ALA A 90 12.57 14.50 -6.56
CA ALA A 90 13.96 14.04 -6.64
C ALA A 90 14.09 12.51 -6.62
N PHE A 91 13.23 11.79 -5.88
CA PHE A 91 13.43 10.37 -5.57
C PHE A 91 12.32 9.44 -6.00
N TRP A 92 11.14 9.95 -6.36
CA TRP A 92 10.03 9.13 -6.84
C TRP A 92 9.96 9.13 -8.37
N PRO A 93 9.60 8.01 -9.00
CA PRO A 93 9.32 6.70 -8.39
C PRO A 93 10.59 6.07 -7.80
N GLY A 94 10.43 5.41 -6.64
CA GLY A 94 11.54 4.76 -5.95
C GLY A 94 11.19 4.39 -4.51
N PRO A 95 12.14 3.81 -3.78
CA PRO A 95 11.90 3.21 -2.47
C PRO A 95 11.90 4.20 -1.30
N LEU A 96 11.87 5.50 -1.55
CA LEU A 96 11.78 6.50 -0.48
C LEU A 96 10.39 6.47 0.15
N THR A 97 10.31 6.18 1.45
CA THR A 97 9.10 6.31 2.25
C THR A 97 9.13 7.62 3.02
N MET A 98 8.07 8.39 2.92
CA MET A 98 7.88 9.61 3.71
C MET A 98 6.80 9.36 4.76
N ILE A 99 7.10 9.74 6.00
CA ILE A 99 6.13 9.65 7.10
C ILE A 99 5.43 11.00 7.22
N VAL A 100 4.11 10.99 7.06
CA VAL A 100 3.28 12.20 7.04
C VAL A 100 2.09 12.04 8.00
N PRO A 101 1.45 13.16 8.42
CA PRO A 101 0.22 13.08 9.18
C PRO A 101 -0.84 12.26 8.46
N LYS A 102 -1.51 11.38 9.17
CA LYS A 102 -2.51 10.47 8.62
C LYS A 102 -3.86 11.17 8.45
N GLY A 103 -4.47 11.02 7.27
CA GLY A 103 -5.85 11.43 7.03
C GLY A 103 -6.85 10.41 7.57
N ASP A 104 -8.10 10.83 7.76
CA ASP A 104 -9.17 10.00 8.33
C ASP A 104 -9.53 8.79 7.46
N CYS A 105 -9.24 8.83 6.16
CA CYS A 105 -9.48 7.71 5.26
C CYS A 105 -8.52 6.53 5.45
N ILE A 106 -7.39 6.74 6.12
CA ILE A 106 -6.43 5.67 6.41
C ILE A 106 -6.89 4.94 7.68
N PRO A 107 -7.24 3.64 7.58
CA PRO A 107 -7.69 2.89 8.74
C PRO A 107 -6.55 2.65 9.73
N ASP A 108 -6.91 2.49 11.02
CA ASP A 108 -5.93 2.24 12.09
C ASP A 108 -5.16 0.94 11.89
N GLU A 109 -5.70 -0.02 11.17
CA GLU A 109 -5.02 -1.27 10.82
C GLU A 109 -3.74 -1.01 10.02
N VAL A 110 -3.69 0.03 9.19
CA VAL A 110 -2.49 0.41 8.43
C VAL A 110 -1.44 1.03 9.34
N SER A 111 -1.84 2.01 10.14
CA SER A 111 -0.94 2.81 10.99
C SER A 111 -0.70 2.19 12.37
N CYS A 112 -1.37 1.08 12.70
CA CYS A 112 -1.34 0.47 14.03
C CYS A 112 -1.70 1.47 15.14
N GLY A 113 -2.66 2.37 14.87
CA GLY A 113 -3.14 3.38 15.80
C GLY A 113 -2.28 4.63 15.91
N LEU A 114 -1.23 4.77 15.08
CA LEU A 114 -0.41 5.97 15.05
C LEU A 114 -1.10 7.12 14.30
N ASP A 115 -0.71 8.36 14.62
CA ASP A 115 -1.22 9.58 13.96
C ASP A 115 -0.57 9.84 12.60
N THR A 116 0.39 9.02 12.25
CA THR A 116 1.17 9.16 11.02
C THR A 116 1.04 7.92 10.14
N VAL A 117 1.35 8.09 8.86
CA VAL A 117 1.42 7.02 7.87
C VAL A 117 2.67 7.17 7.01
N GLY A 118 3.30 6.06 6.69
CA GLY A 118 4.43 6.01 5.78
C GLY A 118 4.01 5.62 4.37
#